data_7a9e4fd5da4d4fdc34d1e1fb27551a04
#
_entry.id   7a9e4fd5da4d4fdc34d1e1fb27551a04
#
_cell.length_a   1.000
_cell.length_b   1.000
_cell.length_c   1.000
_cell.angle_alpha   90.00
_cell.angle_beta   90.00
_cell.angle_gamma   90.00
#
_symmetry.space_group_name_H-M   'P 1'
#
loop_
_entity.id
_entity.type
_entity.pdbx_description
1 polymer ?
#
loop_
_entity_poly.entity_id
_entity_poly.type
_entity_poly.pdbx_seq_one_letter_code
_entity_poly.pdbx_strand_id
1 'polypeptide(L)'
;MITFKNSYLRIFKLSIFVFLLGCGLAMGQAPWSYTIIALFSLLTLFFVISCQKIITHDKLIFIFGLGYFCLSLHWIVQPFLVEGGVYLLIAPFGFLGLIILCSSFWTISSFFVLKISKHSSSLTVAFAILL
;
A
#
# COMPACT_ATOMS: atom_id res chain seq x y z
N MET A 1 -5.53 -13.67 29.22
CA MET A 1 -6.53 -13.54 28.12
C MET A 1 -6.72 -12.11 27.64
N ILE A 2 -6.47 -11.07 28.43
CA ILE A 2 -6.63 -9.64 28.09
C ILE A 2 -5.52 -9.09 27.17
N THR A 3 -4.32 -9.61 27.27
CA THR A 3 -3.12 -9.15 26.50
C THR A 3 -3.21 -9.46 25.01
N PHE A 4 -3.80 -10.58 24.60
CA PHE A 4 -3.96 -10.97 23.20
C PHE A 4 -4.92 -10.03 22.45
N LYS A 5 -6.05 -9.67 23.06
CA LYS A 5 -7.06 -8.78 22.46
C LYS A 5 -6.49 -7.39 22.15
N ASN A 6 -5.61 -6.87 23.02
CA ASN A 6 -4.97 -5.57 22.81
C ASN A 6 -3.94 -5.59 21.66
N SER A 7 -3.28 -6.74 21.43
CA SER A 7 -2.33 -6.89 20.33
C SER A 7 -3.03 -6.88 18.96
N TYR A 8 -4.13 -7.61 18.80
CA TYR A 8 -4.91 -7.61 17.55
C TYR A 8 -5.50 -6.23 17.22
N LEU A 9 -6.00 -5.51 18.22
CA LEU A 9 -6.51 -4.16 18.02
C LEU A 9 -5.42 -3.19 17.57
N ARG A 10 -4.20 -3.32 18.09
CA ARG A 10 -3.06 -2.51 17.67
C ARG A 10 -2.66 -2.82 16.23
N ILE A 11 -2.58 -4.11 15.86
CA ILE A 11 -2.27 -4.55 14.50
C ILE A 11 -3.33 -4.01 13.53
N PHE A 12 -4.60 -4.16 13.85
CA PHE A 12 -5.70 -3.70 13.01
C PHE A 12 -5.69 -2.18 12.81
N LYS A 13 -5.50 -1.40 13.87
CA LYS A 13 -5.38 0.07 13.78
C LYS A 13 -4.20 0.49 12.92
N LEU A 14 -3.05 -0.17 13.09
CA LEU A 14 -1.85 0.10 12.31
C LEU A 14 -2.06 -0.23 10.82
N SER A 15 -2.73 -1.35 10.51
CA SER A 15 -3.06 -1.73 9.15
C SER A 15 -3.95 -0.71 8.45
N ILE A 16 -5.00 -0.24 9.13
CA ILE A 16 -5.87 0.82 8.60
C ILE A 16 -5.07 2.11 8.38
N PHE A 17 -4.23 2.49 9.33
CA PHE A 17 -3.42 3.70 9.21
C PHE A 17 -2.47 3.63 8.02
N VAL A 18 -1.77 2.50 7.83
CA VAL A 18 -0.86 2.29 6.70
C VAL A 18 -1.61 2.24 5.36
N PHE A 19 -2.80 1.66 5.33
CA PHE A 19 -3.67 1.69 4.15
C PHE A 19 -4.05 3.13 3.77
N LEU A 20 -4.43 3.96 4.74
CA LEU A 20 -4.75 5.38 4.52
C LEU A 20 -3.53 6.18 4.04
N LEU A 21 -2.33 5.85 4.52
CA LEU A 21 -1.09 6.45 3.99
C LEU A 21 -0.89 6.09 2.51
N GLY A 22 -1.20 4.86 2.11
CA GLY A 22 -1.20 4.47 0.70
C GLY A 22 -2.15 5.31 -0.14
N CYS A 23 -3.38 5.51 0.34
CA CYS A 23 -4.34 6.42 -0.31
C CYS A 23 -3.81 7.86 -0.38
N GLY A 24 -3.16 8.34 0.68
CA GLY A 24 -2.53 9.66 0.71
C GLY A 24 -1.43 9.83 -0.35
N LEU A 25 -0.63 8.80 -0.59
CA LEU A 25 0.36 8.81 -1.66
C LEU A 25 -0.30 8.91 -3.05
N ALA A 26 -1.38 8.15 -3.26
CA ALA A 26 -2.13 8.19 -4.54
C ALA A 26 -2.74 9.56 -4.84
N MET A 27 -3.10 10.35 -3.80
CA MET A 27 -3.59 11.72 -3.97
C MET A 27 -2.54 12.68 -4.55
N GLY A 28 -1.25 12.30 -4.54
CA GLY A 28 -0.18 13.05 -5.22
C GLY A 28 -0.24 12.96 -6.73
N GLN A 29 -1.02 12.03 -7.30
CA GLN A 29 -1.18 11.86 -8.73
C GLN A 29 -2.36 12.68 -9.28
N ALA A 30 -2.38 12.84 -10.61
CA ALA A 30 -3.51 13.45 -11.29
C ALA A 30 -4.80 12.62 -11.05
N PRO A 31 -5.96 13.26 -10.89
CA PRO A 31 -6.23 14.70 -11.09
C PRO A 31 -5.96 15.59 -9.86
N TRP A 32 -5.75 15.01 -8.66
CA TRP A 32 -5.68 15.80 -7.41
C TRP A 32 -4.38 16.57 -7.25
N SER A 33 -3.23 15.95 -7.62
CA SER A 33 -1.89 16.57 -7.59
C SER A 33 -1.47 17.18 -6.24
N TYR A 34 -1.95 16.60 -5.12
CA TYR A 34 -1.60 17.04 -3.77
C TYR A 34 -0.23 16.51 -3.35
N THR A 35 0.83 17.04 -3.95
CA THR A 35 2.22 16.58 -3.73
C THR A 35 2.64 16.63 -2.26
N ILE A 36 2.18 17.63 -1.50
CA ILE A 36 2.50 17.76 -0.07
C ILE A 36 1.95 16.59 0.73
N ILE A 37 0.72 16.15 0.45
CA ILE A 37 0.08 15.01 1.11
C ILE A 37 0.85 13.72 0.77
N ALA A 38 1.24 13.55 -0.49
CA ALA A 38 2.00 12.39 -0.94
C ALA A 38 3.36 12.30 -0.24
N LEU A 39 4.10 13.41 -0.17
CA LEU A 39 5.39 13.46 0.53
C LEU A 39 5.24 13.16 2.02
N PHE A 40 4.23 13.75 2.67
CA PHE A 40 3.97 13.49 4.09
C PHE A 40 3.60 12.02 4.34
N SER A 41 2.82 11.40 3.46
CA SER A 41 2.47 9.98 3.51
C SER A 41 3.70 9.07 3.42
N LEU A 42 4.62 9.37 2.50
CA LEU A 42 5.89 8.64 2.36
C LEU A 42 6.78 8.78 3.59
N LEU A 43 6.98 9.99 4.10
CA LEU A 43 7.78 10.23 5.29
C LEU A 43 7.21 9.51 6.50
N THR A 44 5.89 9.55 6.67
CA THR A 44 5.19 8.88 7.76
C THR A 44 5.32 7.36 7.64
N LEU A 45 5.19 6.80 6.44
CA LEU A 45 5.40 5.37 6.21
C LEU A 45 6.82 4.96 6.58
N PHE A 46 7.82 5.73 6.17
CA PHE A 46 9.22 5.46 6.50
C PHE A 46 9.45 5.45 8.02
N PHE A 47 8.87 6.43 8.73
CA PHE A 47 8.92 6.47 10.19
C PHE A 47 8.23 5.26 10.83
N VAL A 48 7.06 4.87 10.33
CA VAL A 48 6.33 3.69 10.82
C VAL A 48 7.16 2.42 10.62
N ILE A 49 7.74 2.22 9.45
CA ILE A 49 8.59 1.05 9.16
C ILE A 49 9.80 1.00 10.09
N SER A 50 10.44 2.14 10.36
CA SER A 50 11.61 2.23 11.23
C SER A 50 11.29 1.96 12.71
N CYS A 51 10.12 2.37 13.18
CA CYS A 51 9.73 2.25 14.59
C CYS A 51 9.00 0.95 14.93
N GLN A 52 8.36 0.30 13.96
CA GLN A 52 7.49 -0.85 14.21
C GLN A 52 8.24 -2.19 14.15
N LYS A 53 8.04 -3.00 15.22
CA LYS A 53 8.58 -4.36 15.34
C LYS A 53 7.49 -5.43 15.39
N ILE A 54 6.20 -5.04 15.37
CA ILE A 54 5.07 -5.93 15.62
C ILE A 54 4.63 -6.64 14.34
N ILE A 55 4.72 -5.94 13.20
CA ILE A 55 4.32 -6.45 11.88
C ILE A 55 5.58 -6.53 11.01
N THR A 56 5.71 -7.57 10.21
CA THR A 56 6.80 -7.69 9.23
C THR A 56 6.72 -6.58 8.19
N HIS A 57 7.88 -6.07 7.75
CA HIS A 57 7.98 -5.01 6.75
C HIS A 57 7.17 -5.33 5.49
N ASP A 58 7.23 -6.58 5.02
CA ASP A 58 6.51 -7.03 3.82
C ASP A 58 5.00 -6.84 3.92
N LYS A 59 4.41 -7.14 5.10
CA LYS A 59 2.97 -6.94 5.33
C LYS A 59 2.59 -5.46 5.34
N LEU A 60 3.44 -4.61 5.91
CA LEU A 60 3.19 -3.16 5.91
C LEU A 60 3.25 -2.59 4.49
N ILE A 61 4.23 -3.01 3.69
CA ILE A 61 4.38 -2.58 2.30
C ILE A 61 3.21 -3.09 1.45
N PHE A 62 2.77 -4.33 1.66
CA PHE A 62 1.60 -4.88 0.98
C PHE A 62 0.33 -4.07 1.27
N ILE A 63 0.06 -3.79 2.55
CA ILE A 63 -1.13 -3.01 2.96
C ILE A 63 -1.07 -1.58 2.43
N PHE A 64 0.11 -0.97 2.44
CA PHE A 64 0.34 0.34 1.85
C PHE A 64 0.07 0.34 0.35
N GLY A 65 0.59 -0.67 -0.37
CA GLY A 65 0.34 -0.88 -1.79
C GLY A 65 -1.15 -1.06 -2.10
N LEU A 66 -1.88 -1.84 -1.28
CA LEU A 66 -3.34 -1.99 -1.43
C LEU A 66 -4.05 -0.63 -1.39
N GLY A 67 -3.70 0.24 -0.43
CA GLY A 67 -4.27 1.59 -0.33
C GLY A 67 -3.92 2.46 -1.54
N TYR A 68 -2.66 2.44 -1.96
CA TYR A 68 -2.19 3.19 -3.11
C TYR A 68 -2.88 2.78 -4.40
N PHE A 69 -2.88 1.49 -4.73
CA PHE A 69 -3.46 0.98 -5.98
C PHE A 69 -4.99 1.04 -5.98
N CYS A 70 -5.64 0.91 -4.82
CA CYS A 70 -7.09 1.07 -4.71
C CYS A 70 -7.53 2.45 -5.20
N LEU A 71 -6.84 3.50 -4.81
CA LEU A 71 -7.18 4.86 -5.20
C LEU A 71 -6.60 5.24 -6.58
N SER A 72 -5.37 4.80 -6.89
CA SER A 72 -4.70 5.12 -8.14
C SER A 72 -5.35 4.46 -9.36
N LEU A 73 -5.88 3.25 -9.21
CA LEU A 73 -6.47 2.47 -10.31
C LEU A 73 -8.00 2.56 -10.39
N HIS A 74 -8.66 3.40 -9.59
CA HIS A 74 -10.12 3.49 -9.55
C HIS A 74 -10.75 3.81 -10.92
N TRP A 75 -10.04 4.54 -11.78
CA TRP A 75 -10.49 4.89 -13.12
C TRP A 75 -10.66 3.68 -14.04
N ILE A 76 -10.03 2.54 -13.75
CA ILE A 76 -10.15 1.31 -14.56
C ILE A 76 -11.57 0.74 -14.53
N VAL A 77 -12.34 1.05 -13.51
CA VAL A 77 -13.74 0.61 -13.41
C VAL A 77 -14.65 1.35 -14.40
N GLN A 78 -14.27 2.56 -14.81
CA GLN A 78 -15.10 3.42 -15.68
C GLN A 78 -15.49 2.79 -17.01
N PRO A 79 -14.59 2.17 -17.80
CA PRO A 79 -14.96 1.51 -19.06
C PRO A 79 -16.02 0.42 -18.88
N PHE A 80 -15.96 -0.34 -17.79
CA PHE A 80 -16.94 -1.39 -17.50
C PHE A 80 -18.33 -0.82 -17.16
N LEU A 81 -18.37 0.37 -16.58
CA LEU A 81 -19.63 1.08 -16.30
C LEU A 81 -20.29 1.57 -17.61
N VAL A 82 -19.48 1.95 -18.60
CA VAL A 82 -19.97 2.45 -19.90
C VAL A 82 -20.52 1.31 -20.76
N GLU A 83 -19.83 0.17 -20.79
CA GLU A 83 -20.26 -0.98 -21.57
C GLU A 83 -21.48 -1.70 -20.97
N GLY A 84 -21.63 -1.70 -19.66
CA GLY A 84 -22.77 -2.26 -18.94
C GLY A 84 -22.89 -3.79 -19.06
N GLY A 85 -24.07 -4.33 -18.71
CA GLY A 85 -24.36 -5.76 -18.85
C GLY A 85 -23.51 -6.67 -17.98
N VAL A 86 -23.02 -7.78 -18.55
CA VAL A 86 -22.22 -8.80 -17.83
C VAL A 86 -20.87 -8.24 -17.34
N TYR A 87 -20.32 -7.27 -18.05
CA TYR A 87 -19.03 -6.64 -17.69
C TYR A 87 -19.08 -5.93 -16.34
N LEU A 88 -20.23 -5.41 -15.95
CA LEU A 88 -20.44 -4.78 -14.65
C LEU A 88 -20.24 -5.75 -13.48
N LEU A 89 -20.60 -7.03 -13.68
CA LEU A 89 -20.39 -8.06 -12.65
C LEU A 89 -18.94 -8.50 -12.54
N ILE A 90 -18.19 -8.43 -13.64
CA ILE A 90 -16.77 -8.84 -13.70
C ILE A 90 -15.85 -7.72 -13.19
N ALA A 91 -16.25 -6.46 -13.35
CA ALA A 91 -15.45 -5.29 -13.00
C ALA A 91 -14.86 -5.32 -11.57
N PRO A 92 -15.64 -5.59 -10.50
CA PRO A 92 -15.09 -5.60 -9.13
C PRO A 92 -14.04 -6.69 -8.92
N PHE A 93 -14.22 -7.87 -9.54
CA PHE A 93 -13.25 -8.97 -9.44
C PHE A 93 -11.94 -8.63 -10.17
N GLY A 94 -12.04 -8.08 -11.38
CA GLY A 94 -10.89 -7.62 -12.14
C GLY A 94 -10.13 -6.52 -11.43
N PHE A 95 -10.84 -5.54 -10.88
CA PHE A 95 -10.27 -4.44 -10.12
C PHE A 95 -9.54 -4.93 -8.86
N LEU A 96 -10.19 -5.76 -8.04
CA LEU A 96 -9.57 -6.34 -6.84
C LEU A 96 -8.36 -7.21 -7.19
N GLY A 97 -8.48 -8.06 -8.22
CA GLY A 97 -7.38 -8.88 -8.70
C GLY A 97 -6.16 -8.05 -9.10
N LEU A 98 -6.39 -6.96 -9.82
CA LEU A 98 -5.32 -6.06 -10.25
C LEU A 98 -4.64 -5.35 -9.07
N ILE A 99 -5.41 -4.86 -8.10
CA ILE A 99 -4.87 -4.24 -6.89
C ILE A 99 -3.98 -5.22 -6.14
N ILE A 100 -4.45 -6.45 -5.91
CA ILE A 100 -3.69 -7.48 -5.20
C ILE A 100 -2.42 -7.84 -5.97
N LEU A 101 -2.50 -7.98 -7.29
CA LEU A 101 -1.37 -8.31 -8.14
C LEU A 101 -0.30 -7.22 -8.09
N CYS A 102 -0.67 -5.96 -8.28
CA CYS A 102 0.26 -4.83 -8.22
C CYS A 102 0.89 -4.67 -6.83
N SER A 103 0.10 -4.82 -5.76
CA SER A 103 0.60 -4.75 -4.38
C SER A 103 1.55 -5.90 -4.06
N SER A 104 1.28 -7.11 -4.58
CA SER A 104 2.15 -8.27 -4.43
C SER A 104 3.48 -8.06 -5.16
N PHE A 105 3.44 -7.54 -6.38
CA PHE A 105 4.65 -7.24 -7.15
C PHE A 105 5.54 -6.22 -6.42
N TRP A 106 4.94 -5.18 -5.87
CA TRP A 106 5.66 -4.17 -5.10
C TRP A 106 6.30 -4.75 -3.82
N THR A 107 5.56 -5.63 -3.13
CA THR A 107 6.06 -6.33 -1.94
C THR A 107 7.22 -7.27 -2.26
N ILE A 108 7.13 -8.01 -3.36
CA ILE A 108 8.20 -8.92 -3.82
C ILE A 108 9.46 -8.11 -4.16
N SER A 109 9.31 -6.99 -4.86
CA SER A 109 10.44 -6.10 -5.18
C SER A 109 11.13 -5.60 -3.91
N SER A 110 10.36 -5.16 -2.91
CA SER A 110 10.89 -4.72 -1.61
C SER A 110 11.62 -5.85 -0.88
N PHE A 111 11.07 -7.05 -0.90
CA PHE A 111 11.69 -8.23 -0.26
C PHE A 111 13.07 -8.53 -0.87
N PHE A 112 13.20 -8.48 -2.20
CA PHE A 112 14.48 -8.69 -2.87
C PHE A 112 15.50 -7.63 -2.49
N VAL A 113 15.11 -6.36 -2.47
CA VAL A 113 16.01 -5.26 -2.09
C VAL A 113 16.48 -5.41 -0.65
N LEU A 114 15.58 -5.72 0.29
CA LEU A 114 15.94 -5.94 1.70
C LEU A 114 16.87 -7.14 1.88
N LYS A 115 16.68 -8.19 1.09
CA LYS A 115 17.53 -9.40 1.15
C LYS A 115 18.93 -9.14 0.60
N ILE A 116 19.05 -8.37 -0.47
CA ILE A 116 20.34 -7.97 -1.08
C ILE A 116 21.06 -6.98 -0.18
N SER A 117 20.31 -6.06 0.43
CA SER A 117 20.81 -5.00 1.29
C SER A 117 21.09 -5.42 2.73
N LYS A 118 21.32 -6.68 3.01
CA LYS A 118 21.59 -7.21 4.36
C LYS A 118 22.77 -6.52 5.08
N HIS A 119 23.45 -5.61 4.41
CA HIS A 119 24.62 -4.86 4.89
C HIS A 119 24.48 -3.33 4.83
N SER A 120 23.32 -2.77 4.48
CA SER A 120 23.17 -1.31 4.31
C SER A 120 21.97 -0.75 5.07
N SER A 121 22.18 0.47 5.56
CA SER A 121 21.30 1.27 6.41
C SER A 121 19.90 1.54 5.82
N SER A 122 19.02 2.12 6.65
CA SER A 122 17.63 2.55 6.36
C SER A 122 17.38 3.24 5.00
N LEU A 123 18.41 3.78 4.37
CA LEU A 123 18.35 4.42 3.05
C LEU A 123 17.96 3.45 1.92
N THR A 124 18.38 2.19 2.01
CA THR A 124 18.06 1.18 0.98
C THR A 124 16.60 0.77 0.98
N VAL A 125 15.95 0.80 2.17
CA VAL A 125 14.51 0.56 2.28
C VAL A 125 13.71 1.69 1.62
N ALA A 126 14.17 2.94 1.77
CA ALA A 126 13.55 4.09 1.12
C ALA A 126 13.66 4.01 -0.42
N PHE A 127 14.81 3.59 -0.94
CA PHE A 127 14.99 3.38 -2.39
C PHE A 127 14.14 2.24 -2.94
N ALA A 128 13.93 1.17 -2.16
CA ALA A 128 13.08 0.05 -2.55
C ALA A 128 11.59 0.42 -2.68
N ILE A 129 11.17 1.46 -1.98
CA ILE A 129 9.78 1.94 -2.00
C ILE A 129 9.56 2.92 -3.18
N LEU A 130 10.63 3.56 -3.65
CA LEU A 130 10.59 4.56 -4.73
C LEU A 130 10.71 3.96 -6.14
N LEU A 131 11.17 2.71 -6.28
CA LEU A 131 11.25 1.95 -7.54
C LEU A 131 10.00 1.10 -7.75
#